data_23bb3d3503b843e57b1584846129fc8c
#
_entry.id   23bb3d3503b843e57b1584846129fc8c
#
_cell.length_a   1.000
_cell.length_b   1.000
_cell.length_c   1.000
_cell.angle_alpha   90.00
_cell.angle_beta   90.00
_cell.angle_gamma   90.00
#
_symmetry.space_group_name_H-M   'P 1'
#
loop_
_entity.id
_entity.type
_entity.pdbx_description
1 polymer ?
#
loop_
_entity_poly.entity_id
_entity_poly.type
_entity_poly.pdbx_seq_one_letter_code
_entity_poly.pdbx_strand_id
1 'polypeptide(L)'
;MNRMLQPVRSGAGVFRSSLDRVLAQARQALGARQAEDGHWCFEFEADCTIPAEYILMQHYMDERDEVLEARIAVYLRGKQADHGGWPLYYGGYFDLSASVKVYYALKLAGDDPELPHMRRAREAILAHGGAEHSNVFTRITLALFAQVPWRAVPSIPVEIMLLPHWFPFHIYKVASWSRTVMVPLFILCSLKARAKNPLQVHIRELFRRPPEQITDYFSHARQGIVAYFFLSLDRFWRLMEGWIPHGIRRRALKKAEAWFTARINGEDGLNGIFPAMVNAHEALELLGYPPDHDYRRQTGAALRKLVV
;
A
#
# COMPACT_ATOMS: atom_id res chain seq x y z
N MET A 1 54.61 -50.62 24.96
CA MET A 1 53.32 -50.19 25.43
C MET A 1 52.84 -49.12 24.45
N ASN A 2 52.14 -49.58 23.39
CA ASN A 2 51.70 -48.76 22.26
C ASN A 2 50.31 -48.14 22.58
N ARG A 3 50.23 -46.84 22.89
CA ARG A 3 48.97 -46.13 22.93
C ARG A 3 48.53 -45.77 21.48
N MET A 4 47.61 -46.55 20.96
CA MET A 4 46.89 -46.14 19.73
C MET A 4 46.14 -44.81 19.98
N LEU A 5 46.55 -43.79 19.25
CA LEU A 5 45.82 -42.55 19.14
C LEU A 5 44.48 -42.81 18.41
N GLN A 6 43.36 -42.68 19.10
CA GLN A 6 42.08 -42.71 18.45
C GLN A 6 41.94 -41.49 17.52
N PRO A 7 41.44 -41.63 16.27
CA PRO A 7 41.25 -40.49 15.41
C PRO A 7 40.17 -39.59 15.98
N VAL A 8 40.52 -38.33 16.20
CA VAL A 8 39.58 -37.25 16.50
C VAL A 8 38.60 -37.19 15.33
N ARG A 9 37.34 -37.59 15.54
CA ARG A 9 36.27 -37.41 14.55
C ARG A 9 36.20 -35.92 14.25
N SER A 10 36.59 -35.51 13.05
CA SER A 10 36.61 -34.11 12.62
C SER A 10 35.23 -33.55 12.74
N GLY A 11 35.05 -32.37 13.37
CA GLY A 11 33.78 -31.68 13.52
C GLY A 11 33.02 -31.47 12.18
N ALA A 12 33.74 -31.50 11.07
CA ALA A 12 33.19 -31.46 9.72
C ALA A 12 32.26 -32.64 9.37
N GLY A 13 32.55 -33.88 9.86
CA GLY A 13 31.69 -35.04 9.62
C GLY A 13 30.37 -34.98 10.37
N VAL A 14 30.36 -34.46 11.60
CA VAL A 14 29.16 -34.26 12.42
C VAL A 14 28.30 -33.14 11.85
N PHE A 15 28.91 -32.04 11.41
CA PHE A 15 28.24 -30.94 10.76
C PHE A 15 27.54 -31.37 9.45
N ARG A 16 28.22 -32.13 8.61
CA ARG A 16 27.69 -32.63 7.33
C ARG A 16 26.48 -33.55 7.54
N SER A 17 26.55 -34.49 8.50
CA SER A 17 25.41 -35.36 8.83
C SER A 17 24.22 -34.61 9.42
N SER A 18 24.44 -33.54 10.19
CA SER A 18 23.41 -32.67 10.70
C SER A 18 22.74 -31.88 9.58
N LEU A 19 23.52 -31.34 8.65
CA LEU A 19 23.03 -30.62 7.48
C LEU A 19 22.17 -31.52 6.56
N ASP A 20 22.66 -32.73 6.25
CA ASP A 20 21.94 -33.69 5.41
C ASP A 20 20.59 -34.07 6.03
N ARG A 21 20.52 -34.22 7.36
CA ARG A 21 19.27 -34.48 8.08
C ARG A 21 18.31 -33.30 7.98
N VAL A 22 18.78 -32.07 8.19
CA VAL A 22 17.96 -30.86 8.09
C VAL A 22 17.44 -30.67 6.67
N LEU A 23 18.27 -30.90 5.66
CA LEU A 23 17.88 -30.86 4.25
C LEU A 23 16.80 -31.91 3.93
N ALA A 24 16.94 -33.13 4.44
CA ALA A 24 15.94 -34.18 4.25
C ALA A 24 14.60 -33.82 4.90
N GLN A 25 14.64 -33.29 6.13
CA GLN A 25 13.44 -32.82 6.83
C GLN A 25 12.76 -31.64 6.10
N ALA A 26 13.54 -30.67 5.63
CA ALA A 26 13.00 -29.54 4.87
C ALA A 26 12.34 -29.98 3.56
N ARG A 27 12.98 -30.89 2.81
CA ARG A 27 12.40 -31.47 1.59
C ARG A 27 11.08 -32.20 1.87
N GLN A 28 11.06 -33.01 2.91
CA GLN A 28 9.85 -33.74 3.31
C GLN A 28 8.72 -32.77 3.71
N ALA A 29 9.04 -31.74 4.51
CA ALA A 29 8.07 -30.74 4.94
C ALA A 29 7.49 -29.92 3.76
N LEU A 30 8.32 -29.56 2.78
CA LEU A 30 7.88 -28.88 1.57
C LEU A 30 7.04 -29.82 0.70
N GLY A 31 7.49 -31.04 0.46
CA GLY A 31 6.74 -32.01 -0.34
C GLY A 31 5.35 -32.34 0.25
N ALA A 32 5.25 -32.39 1.58
CA ALA A 32 3.96 -32.62 2.28
C ALA A 32 2.97 -31.45 2.15
N ARG A 33 3.42 -30.27 1.73
CA ARG A 33 2.61 -29.06 1.52
C ARG A 33 2.38 -28.73 0.07
N GLN A 34 2.89 -29.55 -0.85
CA GLN A 34 2.65 -29.34 -2.28
C GLN A 34 1.19 -29.69 -2.61
N ALA A 35 0.50 -28.81 -3.30
CA ALA A 35 -0.85 -29.04 -3.81
C ALA A 35 -0.86 -30.09 -4.93
N GLU A 36 -2.02 -30.69 -5.22
CA GLU A 36 -2.18 -31.76 -6.21
C GLU A 36 -1.75 -31.33 -7.64
N ASP A 37 -1.92 -30.06 -7.97
CA ASP A 37 -1.49 -29.47 -9.25
C ASP A 37 -0.01 -29.09 -9.30
N GLY A 38 0.75 -29.38 -8.19
CA GLY A 38 2.19 -29.19 -8.11
C GLY A 38 2.67 -27.84 -7.58
N HIS A 39 1.79 -26.89 -7.30
CA HIS A 39 2.18 -25.61 -6.73
C HIS A 39 2.31 -25.64 -5.20
N TRP A 40 2.93 -24.60 -4.62
CA TRP A 40 2.93 -24.31 -3.19
C TRP A 40 2.24 -22.98 -2.92
N CYS A 41 1.35 -22.97 -1.93
CA CYS A 41 0.74 -21.77 -1.40
C CYS A 41 0.95 -21.73 0.11
N PHE A 42 1.52 -20.64 0.60
CA PHE A 42 1.74 -20.39 2.03
C PHE A 42 1.04 -19.12 2.44
N GLU A 43 0.48 -19.12 3.65
CA GLU A 43 0.00 -17.90 4.26
C GLU A 43 1.16 -16.91 4.43
N PHE A 44 0.92 -15.68 4.07
CA PHE A 44 1.88 -14.60 4.20
C PHE A 44 1.30 -13.52 5.11
N GLU A 45 1.88 -13.36 6.29
CA GLU A 45 1.51 -12.26 7.18
C GLU A 45 2.06 -10.95 6.61
N ALA A 46 1.16 -10.10 6.12
CA ALA A 46 1.51 -8.77 5.63
C ALA A 46 1.95 -7.86 6.79
N ASP A 47 2.69 -6.79 6.46
CA ASP A 47 2.90 -5.71 7.41
C ASP A 47 1.59 -4.99 7.72
N CYS A 48 1.59 -4.16 8.78
CA CYS A 48 0.39 -3.48 9.26
C CYS A 48 -0.21 -2.47 8.28
N THR A 49 0.46 -2.14 7.18
CA THR A 49 -0.10 -1.21 6.18
C THR A 49 -1.27 -1.82 5.44
N ILE A 50 -1.23 -3.11 5.13
CA ILE A 50 -2.28 -3.82 4.38
C ILE A 50 -3.60 -3.89 5.17
N PRO A 51 -3.64 -4.41 6.43
CA PRO A 51 -4.87 -4.41 7.20
C PRO A 51 -5.36 -2.99 7.55
N ALA A 52 -4.46 -2.01 7.74
CA ALA A 52 -4.84 -0.62 7.92
C ALA A 52 -5.51 -0.05 6.65
N GLU A 53 -4.94 -0.29 5.47
CA GLU A 53 -5.52 0.14 4.19
C GLU A 53 -6.85 -0.56 3.90
N TYR A 54 -7.07 -1.78 4.41
CA TYR A 54 -8.35 -2.46 4.29
C TYR A 54 -9.46 -1.70 5.06
N ILE A 55 -9.19 -1.28 6.31
CA ILE A 55 -10.12 -0.41 7.06
C ILE A 55 -10.36 0.91 6.31
N LEU A 56 -9.29 1.57 5.86
CA LEU A 56 -9.38 2.82 5.11
C LEU A 56 -10.26 2.65 3.86
N MET A 57 -10.06 1.59 3.09
CA MET A 57 -10.88 1.29 1.92
C MET A 57 -12.38 1.14 2.27
N GLN A 58 -12.70 0.42 3.34
CA GLN A 58 -14.09 0.26 3.78
C GLN A 58 -14.74 1.62 4.13
N HIS A 59 -14.00 2.51 4.79
CA HIS A 59 -14.47 3.88 5.08
C HIS A 59 -14.46 4.79 3.84
N TYR A 60 -13.56 4.55 2.87
CA TYR A 60 -13.60 5.26 1.59
C TYR A 60 -14.89 4.94 0.85
N MET A 61 -15.27 3.66 0.81
CA MET A 61 -16.44 3.16 0.09
C MET A 61 -17.75 3.35 0.85
N ASP A 62 -17.73 3.61 2.16
CA ASP A 62 -18.86 3.50 3.08
C ASP A 62 -19.48 2.08 3.06
N GLU A 63 -18.63 1.06 3.02
CA GLU A 63 -19.01 -0.35 2.97
C GLU A 63 -18.35 -1.10 4.15
N ARG A 64 -18.65 -0.68 5.39
CA ARG A 64 -18.00 -1.18 6.60
C ARG A 64 -18.52 -2.55 7.03
N ASP A 65 -17.61 -3.46 7.32
CA ASP A 65 -17.85 -4.66 8.12
C ASP A 65 -17.33 -4.42 9.54
N GLU A 66 -18.20 -3.99 10.44
CA GLU A 66 -17.84 -3.61 11.81
C GLU A 66 -17.20 -4.76 12.61
N VAL A 67 -17.59 -6.00 12.33
CA VAL A 67 -17.04 -7.17 13.01
C VAL A 67 -15.60 -7.42 12.55
N LEU A 68 -15.36 -7.38 11.26
CA LEU A 68 -14.03 -7.53 10.70
C LEU A 68 -13.12 -6.35 11.07
N GLU A 69 -13.63 -5.12 11.00
CA GLU A 69 -12.91 -3.91 11.40
C GLU A 69 -12.43 -4.02 12.86
N ALA A 70 -13.31 -4.43 13.79
CA ALA A 70 -12.93 -4.62 15.18
C ALA A 70 -11.83 -5.67 15.37
N ARG A 71 -11.86 -6.78 14.60
CA ARG A 71 -10.82 -7.83 14.62
C ARG A 71 -9.48 -7.30 14.09
N ILE A 72 -9.50 -6.57 12.98
CA ILE A 72 -8.31 -5.94 12.41
C ILE A 72 -7.73 -4.93 13.41
N ALA A 73 -8.56 -4.13 14.07
CA ALA A 73 -8.11 -3.17 15.07
C ALA A 73 -7.41 -3.85 16.26
N VAL A 74 -7.92 -4.99 16.75
CA VAL A 74 -7.24 -5.81 17.78
C VAL A 74 -5.85 -6.25 17.31
N TYR A 75 -5.77 -6.78 16.08
CA TYR A 75 -4.51 -7.19 15.48
C TYR A 75 -3.51 -6.01 15.40
N LEU A 76 -3.95 -4.87 14.87
CA LEU A 76 -3.10 -3.69 14.73
C LEU A 76 -2.56 -3.18 16.06
N ARG A 77 -3.39 -3.13 17.13
CA ARG A 77 -2.96 -2.77 18.48
C ARG A 77 -1.89 -3.72 19.00
N GLY A 78 -2.07 -5.04 18.78
CA GLY A 78 -1.11 -6.06 19.20
C GLY A 78 0.24 -6.03 18.49
N LYS A 79 0.32 -5.36 17.32
CA LYS A 79 1.54 -5.23 16.52
C LYS A 79 2.31 -3.92 16.77
N GLN A 80 1.82 -3.05 17.65
CA GLN A 80 2.56 -1.83 18.01
C GLN A 80 3.89 -2.19 18.68
N ALA A 81 5.00 -1.71 18.15
CA ALA A 81 6.33 -1.96 18.71
C ALA A 81 6.68 -0.98 19.86
N ASP A 82 7.76 -1.28 20.59
CA ASP A 82 8.23 -0.49 21.75
C ASP A 82 8.55 0.96 21.37
N HIS A 83 8.97 1.21 20.13
CA HIS A 83 9.21 2.57 19.63
C HIS A 83 7.91 3.39 19.39
N GLY A 84 6.75 2.84 19.73
CA GLY A 84 5.46 3.53 19.67
C GLY A 84 4.73 3.49 18.33
N GLY A 85 5.37 3.01 17.27
CA GLY A 85 4.75 2.88 15.94
C GLY A 85 4.78 1.47 15.41
N TRP A 86 4.63 1.32 14.07
CA TRP A 86 4.59 0.03 13.38
C TRP A 86 5.71 -0.08 12.35
N PRO A 87 6.52 -1.15 12.44
CA PRO A 87 7.57 -1.45 11.47
C PRO A 87 6.98 -2.15 10.23
N LEU A 88 7.76 -2.21 9.13
CA LEU A 88 7.40 -2.94 7.91
C LEU A 88 7.74 -4.44 7.97
N TYR A 89 8.47 -4.88 8.99
CA TYR A 89 8.84 -6.28 9.21
C TYR A 89 9.08 -6.55 10.70
N TYR A 90 9.03 -7.83 11.09
CA TYR A 90 9.20 -8.23 12.49
C TYR A 90 10.54 -7.75 13.07
N GLY A 91 10.50 -7.05 14.21
CA GLY A 91 11.67 -6.45 14.84
C GLY A 91 12.30 -5.29 14.07
N GLY A 92 11.59 -4.74 13.07
CA GLY A 92 12.05 -3.62 12.27
C GLY A 92 12.05 -2.28 13.00
N TYR A 93 12.62 -1.28 12.35
CA TYR A 93 12.63 0.11 12.84
C TYR A 93 11.27 0.77 12.65
N PHE A 94 11.07 1.89 13.33
CA PHE A 94 9.90 2.74 13.14
C PHE A 94 9.74 3.14 11.67
N ASP A 95 8.58 2.86 11.07
CA ASP A 95 8.19 3.38 9.78
C ASP A 95 7.09 4.44 9.95
N LEU A 96 7.39 5.66 9.49
CA LEU A 96 6.47 6.79 9.60
C LEU A 96 5.18 6.55 8.82
N SER A 97 5.30 6.03 7.61
CA SER A 97 4.18 5.87 6.69
C SER A 97 3.22 4.78 7.12
N ALA A 98 3.75 3.65 7.61
CA ALA A 98 2.97 2.58 8.23
C ALA A 98 2.27 3.10 9.49
N SER A 99 3.00 3.80 10.36
CA SER A 99 2.46 4.30 11.63
C SER A 99 1.32 5.32 11.42
N VAL A 100 1.43 6.21 10.44
CA VAL A 100 0.35 7.15 10.09
C VAL A 100 -0.90 6.43 9.59
N LYS A 101 -0.76 5.43 8.71
CA LYS A 101 -1.89 4.64 8.20
C LYS A 101 -2.58 3.86 9.32
N VAL A 102 -1.80 3.18 10.16
CA VAL A 102 -2.34 2.37 11.25
C VAL A 102 -3.03 3.25 12.30
N TYR A 103 -2.42 4.38 12.68
CA TYR A 103 -3.07 5.33 13.58
C TYR A 103 -4.41 5.80 13.03
N TYR A 104 -4.47 6.14 11.73
CA TYR A 104 -5.70 6.58 11.10
C TYR A 104 -6.76 5.47 11.07
N ALA A 105 -6.37 4.26 10.71
CA ALA A 105 -7.26 3.10 10.71
C ALA A 105 -7.83 2.80 12.10
N LEU A 106 -7.00 2.82 13.15
CA LEU A 106 -7.45 2.64 14.54
C LEU A 106 -8.41 3.73 14.98
N LYS A 107 -8.15 4.99 14.60
CA LYS A 107 -9.05 6.10 14.91
C LYS A 107 -10.39 5.98 14.18
N LEU A 108 -10.40 5.51 12.93
CA LEU A 108 -11.61 5.18 12.19
C LEU A 108 -12.40 4.04 12.84
N ALA A 109 -11.70 3.03 13.36
CA ALA A 109 -12.28 1.92 14.12
C ALA A 109 -12.77 2.31 15.53
N GLY A 110 -12.67 3.59 15.92
CA GLY A 110 -13.21 4.13 17.16
C GLY A 110 -12.23 4.28 18.30
N ASP A 111 -10.92 4.12 18.08
CA ASP A 111 -9.94 4.36 19.14
C ASP A 111 -9.83 5.84 19.50
N ASP A 112 -9.99 6.15 20.78
CA ASP A 112 -9.79 7.50 21.30
C ASP A 112 -8.29 7.90 21.18
N PRO A 113 -7.97 9.06 20.61
CA PRO A 113 -6.62 9.59 20.53
C PRO A 113 -5.87 9.70 21.86
N GLU A 114 -6.57 9.71 22.98
CA GLU A 114 -5.98 9.78 24.32
C GLU A 114 -5.68 8.41 24.94
N LEU A 115 -6.04 7.31 24.29
CA LEU A 115 -5.62 5.98 24.74
C LEU A 115 -4.09 5.84 24.71
N PRO A 116 -3.50 5.08 25.65
CA PRO A 116 -2.03 5.00 25.79
C PRO A 116 -1.29 4.62 24.50
N HIS A 117 -1.81 3.67 23.71
CA HIS A 117 -1.21 3.25 22.44
C HIS A 117 -1.33 4.34 21.36
N MET A 118 -2.43 5.06 21.32
CA MET A 118 -2.64 6.16 20.37
C MET A 118 -1.74 7.36 20.70
N ARG A 119 -1.60 7.72 21.97
CA ARG A 119 -0.67 8.78 22.40
C ARG A 119 0.77 8.45 22.04
N ARG A 120 1.23 7.23 22.37
CA ARG A 120 2.59 6.78 22.00
C ARG A 120 2.82 6.85 20.49
N ALA A 121 1.84 6.43 19.69
CA ALA A 121 1.94 6.51 18.24
C ALA A 121 2.00 7.96 17.74
N ARG A 122 1.14 8.84 18.26
CA ARG A 122 1.13 10.27 17.91
C ARG A 122 2.48 10.93 18.25
N GLU A 123 3.02 10.69 19.44
CA GLU A 123 4.32 11.22 19.87
C GLU A 123 5.45 10.72 18.96
N ALA A 124 5.50 9.43 18.65
CA ALA A 124 6.48 8.85 17.74
C ALA A 124 6.37 9.44 16.33
N ILE A 125 5.17 9.55 15.76
CA ILE A 125 4.93 10.16 14.45
C ILE A 125 5.41 11.62 14.43
N LEU A 126 5.06 12.41 15.43
CA LEU A 126 5.48 13.81 15.52
C LEU A 126 7.00 13.94 15.70
N ALA A 127 7.63 13.06 16.50
CA ALA A 127 9.09 13.03 16.65
C ALA A 127 9.81 12.79 15.32
N HIS A 128 9.22 11.95 14.44
CA HIS A 128 9.77 11.65 13.11
C HIS A 128 9.32 12.61 12.00
N GLY A 129 8.76 13.75 12.34
CA GLY A 129 8.48 14.81 11.38
C GLY A 129 7.01 15.09 11.10
N GLY A 130 6.10 14.28 11.64
CA GLY A 130 4.66 14.40 11.39
C GLY A 130 4.20 13.73 10.10
N ALA A 131 2.90 13.61 9.94
CA ALA A 131 2.29 12.93 8.80
C ALA A 131 2.63 13.57 7.44
N GLU A 132 3.01 14.86 7.43
CA GLU A 132 3.48 15.57 6.23
C GLU A 132 4.74 14.97 5.59
N HIS A 133 5.56 14.25 6.36
CA HIS A 133 6.79 13.60 5.90
C HIS A 133 6.61 12.14 5.51
N SER A 134 5.38 11.61 5.54
CA SER A 134 5.08 10.28 5.05
C SER A 134 5.38 10.13 3.54
N ASN A 135 5.52 8.90 3.07
CA ASN A 135 5.79 8.60 1.67
C ASN A 135 4.62 9.02 0.75
N VAL A 136 4.87 9.00 -0.55
CA VAL A 136 3.89 9.42 -1.57
C VAL A 136 2.59 8.62 -1.49
N PHE A 137 2.65 7.31 -1.29
CA PHE A 137 1.47 6.46 -1.23
C PHE A 137 0.59 6.80 -0.02
N THR A 138 1.19 6.97 1.16
CA THR A 138 0.46 7.44 2.35
C THR A 138 -0.16 8.82 2.12
N ARG A 139 0.57 9.75 1.49
CA ARG A 139 0.00 11.08 1.17
C ARG A 139 -1.14 11.01 0.16
N ILE A 140 -1.14 10.04 -0.78
CA ILE A 140 -2.29 9.79 -1.66
C ILE A 140 -3.49 9.36 -0.82
N THR A 141 -3.34 8.39 0.06
CA THR A 141 -4.40 7.96 0.98
C THR A 141 -4.93 9.14 1.81
N LEU A 142 -4.03 9.96 2.37
CA LEU A 142 -4.41 11.15 3.12
C LEU A 142 -5.14 12.20 2.25
N ALA A 143 -4.77 12.33 0.98
CA ALA A 143 -5.46 13.23 0.05
C ALA A 143 -6.86 12.72 -0.33
N LEU A 144 -7.01 11.40 -0.53
CA LEU A 144 -8.31 10.76 -0.73
C LEU A 144 -9.27 11.07 0.43
N PHE A 145 -8.77 11.04 1.66
CA PHE A 145 -9.54 11.37 2.86
C PHE A 145 -9.55 12.87 3.23
N ALA A 146 -9.08 13.74 2.35
CA ALA A 146 -9.00 15.17 2.57
C ALA A 146 -8.24 15.59 3.85
N GLN A 147 -7.30 14.75 4.32
CA GLN A 147 -6.40 15.09 5.42
C GLN A 147 -5.25 16.00 4.97
N VAL A 148 -4.89 15.92 3.71
CA VAL A 148 -3.95 16.85 3.03
C VAL A 148 -4.57 17.31 1.70
N PRO A 149 -4.21 18.51 1.22
CA PRO A 149 -4.62 18.94 -0.11
C PRO A 149 -3.90 18.12 -1.20
N TRP A 150 -4.53 17.95 -2.37
CA TRP A 150 -3.94 17.21 -3.51
C TRP A 150 -2.58 17.75 -3.97
N ARG A 151 -2.21 18.99 -3.62
CA ARG A 151 -0.85 19.49 -3.86
C ARG A 151 0.23 18.77 -3.05
N ALA A 152 -0.12 18.02 -2.02
CA ALA A 152 0.80 17.17 -1.25
C ALA A 152 1.23 15.91 -2.01
N VAL A 153 0.51 15.55 -3.07
CA VAL A 153 0.77 14.39 -3.92
C VAL A 153 1.42 14.87 -5.22
N PRO A 154 2.44 14.19 -5.77
CA PRO A 154 2.95 14.49 -7.10
C PRO A 154 1.84 14.43 -8.16
N SER A 155 1.95 15.23 -9.19
CA SER A 155 1.00 15.15 -10.31
C SER A 155 1.19 13.84 -11.06
N ILE A 156 0.12 13.07 -11.15
CA ILE A 156 0.08 11.75 -11.80
C ILE A 156 -1.03 11.80 -12.85
N PRO A 157 -0.73 12.35 -14.06
CA PRO A 157 -1.75 12.60 -15.06
C PRO A 157 -2.17 11.33 -15.77
N VAL A 158 -3.49 11.08 -15.88
CA VAL A 158 -4.03 9.95 -16.65
C VAL A 158 -3.69 10.05 -18.14
N GLU A 159 -3.33 11.22 -18.62
CA GLU A 159 -2.93 11.48 -20.01
C GLU A 159 -1.67 10.71 -20.43
N ILE A 160 -0.87 10.22 -19.49
CA ILE A 160 0.22 9.26 -19.71
C ILE A 160 -0.26 8.05 -20.53
N MET A 161 -1.51 7.64 -20.36
CA MET A 161 -2.11 6.55 -21.13
C MET A 161 -2.18 6.81 -22.64
N LEU A 162 -2.10 8.07 -23.07
CA LEU A 162 -2.17 8.45 -24.49
C LEU A 162 -0.79 8.62 -25.16
N LEU A 163 0.28 8.56 -24.37
CA LEU A 163 1.63 8.72 -24.90
C LEU A 163 1.94 7.61 -25.94
N PRO A 164 2.70 7.93 -26.99
CA PRO A 164 3.12 6.93 -27.97
C PRO A 164 4.23 6.02 -27.41
N HIS A 165 4.36 4.80 -27.93
CA HIS A 165 5.31 3.78 -27.45
C HIS A 165 6.78 4.22 -27.45
N TRP A 166 7.16 5.12 -28.35
CA TRP A 166 8.53 5.66 -28.42
C TRP A 166 8.85 6.64 -27.29
N PHE A 167 7.85 7.23 -26.64
CA PHE A 167 8.04 8.22 -25.62
C PHE A 167 8.75 7.65 -24.37
N PRO A 168 9.73 8.34 -23.77
CA PRO A 168 10.51 7.82 -22.62
C PRO A 168 9.66 7.37 -21.44
N PHE A 169 8.57 8.08 -21.13
CA PHE A 169 7.68 7.80 -20.01
C PHE A 169 6.42 7.01 -20.39
N HIS A 170 6.47 6.26 -21.50
CA HIS A 170 5.34 5.43 -21.88
C HIS A 170 5.09 4.32 -20.85
N ILE A 171 3.83 4.10 -20.48
CA ILE A 171 3.43 3.18 -19.40
C ILE A 171 3.97 1.75 -19.56
N TYR A 172 4.14 1.26 -20.79
CA TYR A 172 4.71 -0.08 -21.06
C TYR A 172 6.23 -0.18 -20.86
N LYS A 173 6.91 0.92 -20.51
CA LYS A 173 8.32 0.90 -20.07
C LYS A 173 8.45 0.67 -18.56
N VAL A 174 7.34 0.67 -17.84
CA VAL A 174 7.27 0.35 -16.41
C VAL A 174 6.96 -1.15 -16.24
N ALA A 175 7.44 -1.76 -15.16
CA ALA A 175 7.19 -3.16 -14.84
C ALA A 175 5.68 -3.50 -14.80
N SER A 176 5.31 -4.74 -15.14
CA SER A 176 3.91 -5.15 -15.26
C SER A 176 3.12 -4.92 -13.98
N TRP A 177 3.67 -5.35 -12.84
CA TRP A 177 3.04 -5.18 -11.54
C TRP A 177 2.84 -3.70 -11.16
N SER A 178 3.83 -2.83 -11.47
CA SER A 178 3.71 -1.40 -11.21
C SER A 178 2.59 -0.77 -12.06
N ARG A 179 2.46 -1.15 -13.34
CA ARG A 179 1.35 -0.69 -14.19
C ARG A 179 0.00 -1.03 -13.61
N THR A 180 -0.12 -2.23 -13.05
CA THR A 180 -1.37 -2.72 -12.45
C THR A 180 -1.81 -1.85 -11.27
N VAL A 181 -0.86 -1.39 -10.46
CA VAL A 181 -1.13 -0.45 -9.35
C VAL A 181 -1.40 0.96 -9.88
N MET A 182 -0.60 1.43 -10.85
CA MET A 182 -0.61 2.82 -11.28
C MET A 182 -1.81 3.21 -12.13
N VAL A 183 -2.30 2.32 -13.01
CA VAL A 183 -3.35 2.69 -13.97
C VAL A 183 -4.67 3.08 -13.29
N PRO A 184 -5.24 2.31 -12.35
CA PRO A 184 -6.41 2.76 -11.61
C PRO A 184 -6.11 4.00 -10.73
N LEU A 185 -4.89 4.08 -10.16
CA LEU A 185 -4.46 5.23 -9.38
C LEU A 185 -4.42 6.53 -10.21
N PHE A 186 -4.08 6.48 -11.52
CA PHE A 186 -4.16 7.64 -12.40
C PHE A 186 -5.58 8.23 -12.46
N ILE A 187 -6.60 7.39 -12.44
CA ILE A 187 -8.00 7.83 -12.42
C ILE A 187 -8.31 8.56 -11.11
N LEU A 188 -7.98 7.94 -9.97
CA LEU A 188 -8.21 8.52 -8.64
C LEU A 188 -7.52 9.89 -8.49
N CYS A 189 -6.25 9.98 -8.88
CA CYS A 189 -5.47 11.21 -8.79
C CYS A 189 -5.95 12.30 -9.77
N SER A 190 -6.27 11.94 -11.01
CA SER A 190 -6.70 12.91 -12.02
C SER A 190 -8.09 13.47 -11.78
N LEU A 191 -8.97 12.69 -11.16
CA LEU A 191 -10.32 13.11 -10.74
C LEU A 191 -10.33 13.69 -9.33
N LYS A 192 -9.18 13.69 -8.63
CA LYS A 192 -9.06 14.17 -7.25
C LYS A 192 -10.12 13.54 -6.35
N ALA A 193 -10.17 12.20 -6.42
CA ALA A 193 -11.16 11.39 -5.73
C ALA A 193 -11.23 11.73 -4.23
N ARG A 194 -12.41 11.54 -3.64
CA ARG A 194 -12.65 11.85 -2.23
C ARG A 194 -13.40 10.71 -1.56
N ALA A 195 -12.87 10.26 -0.44
CA ALA A 195 -13.49 9.26 0.42
C ALA A 195 -14.83 9.77 0.98
N LYS A 196 -15.79 8.88 1.13
CA LYS A 196 -17.07 9.18 1.78
C LYS A 196 -16.86 9.54 3.24
N ASN A 197 -15.96 8.81 3.95
CA ASN A 197 -15.62 9.05 5.36
C ASN A 197 -16.84 9.44 6.20
N PRO A 198 -17.84 8.55 6.35
CA PRO A 198 -19.13 8.88 6.93
C PRO A 198 -19.04 9.37 8.38
N LEU A 199 -18.01 8.91 9.11
CA LEU A 199 -17.77 9.30 10.50
C LEU A 199 -17.02 10.63 10.64
N GLN A 200 -16.60 11.26 9.54
CA GLN A 200 -15.85 12.53 9.52
C GLN A 200 -14.60 12.52 10.41
N VAL A 201 -13.90 11.35 10.48
CA VAL A 201 -12.70 11.20 11.30
C VAL A 201 -11.52 11.91 10.63
N HIS A 202 -10.79 12.70 11.42
CA HIS A 202 -9.63 13.48 10.98
C HIS A 202 -8.42 13.16 11.87
N ILE A 203 -7.20 13.36 11.35
CA ILE A 203 -5.92 13.11 12.05
C ILE A 203 -5.04 14.38 12.08
N ARG A 204 -5.63 15.54 12.28
CA ARG A 204 -4.90 16.83 12.31
C ARG A 204 -3.82 16.86 13.36
N GLU A 205 -3.99 16.12 14.45
CA GLU A 205 -3.05 15.97 15.56
C GLU A 205 -1.73 15.27 15.18
N LEU A 206 -1.67 14.65 14.02
CA LEU A 206 -0.44 14.02 13.50
C LEU A 206 0.44 14.96 12.69
N PHE A 207 0.01 16.20 12.46
CA PHE A 207 0.75 17.19 11.71
C PHE A 207 1.42 18.22 12.62
N ARG A 208 2.67 18.56 12.34
CA ARG A 208 3.37 19.64 13.06
C ARG A 208 2.85 21.02 12.70
N ARG A 209 2.28 21.16 11.50
CA ARG A 209 1.64 22.40 11.00
C ARG A 209 0.33 22.04 10.35
N PRO A 210 -0.68 22.89 10.38
CA PRO A 210 -1.92 22.67 9.65
C PRO A 210 -1.62 22.32 8.18
N PRO A 211 -2.20 21.25 7.61
CA PRO A 211 -1.92 20.79 6.25
C PRO A 211 -2.11 21.88 5.18
N GLU A 212 -3.05 22.79 5.42
CA GLU A 212 -3.35 23.91 4.53
C GLU A 212 -2.20 24.94 4.46
N GLN A 213 -1.42 25.06 5.52
CA GLN A 213 -0.29 26.00 5.63
C GLN A 213 1.04 25.40 5.11
N ILE A 214 1.10 24.09 4.87
CA ILE A 214 2.31 23.45 4.35
C ILE A 214 2.40 23.75 2.86
N THR A 215 3.38 24.53 2.48
CA THR A 215 3.62 24.95 1.07
C THR A 215 4.48 23.95 0.31
N ASP A 216 5.33 23.21 1.01
CA ASP A 216 6.31 22.32 0.41
C ASP A 216 6.34 20.93 1.08
N TYR A 217 5.62 20.01 0.47
CA TYR A 217 5.59 18.60 0.86
C TYR A 217 6.76 17.77 0.30
N PHE A 218 7.62 18.37 -0.54
CA PHE A 218 8.69 17.66 -1.24
C PHE A 218 10.10 18.13 -0.82
N SER A 219 10.21 18.91 0.25
CA SER A 219 11.49 19.44 0.72
C SER A 219 12.55 18.35 0.97
N HIS A 220 12.13 17.19 1.49
CA HIS A 220 13.00 16.05 1.79
C HIS A 220 13.40 15.25 0.54
N ALA A 221 12.65 15.35 -0.56
CA ALA A 221 12.94 14.67 -1.81
C ALA A 221 13.96 15.42 -2.70
N ARG A 222 14.45 16.59 -2.27
CA ARG A 222 15.35 17.45 -3.05
C ARG A 222 16.82 17.01 -2.96
N GLN A 223 17.10 15.74 -3.23
CA GLN A 223 18.48 15.25 -3.27
C GLN A 223 18.86 14.83 -4.70
N GLY A 224 19.77 15.59 -5.32
CA GLY A 224 20.33 15.27 -6.63
C GLY A 224 19.54 15.85 -7.83
N ILE A 225 20.24 15.93 -8.98
CA ILE A 225 19.75 16.54 -10.24
C ILE A 225 18.46 15.87 -10.74
N VAL A 226 18.35 14.56 -10.59
CA VAL A 226 17.17 13.80 -11.03
C VAL A 226 15.92 14.22 -10.26
N ALA A 227 16.03 14.41 -8.94
CA ALA A 227 14.92 14.87 -8.11
C ALA A 227 14.47 16.29 -8.51
N TYR A 228 15.40 17.20 -8.77
CA TYR A 228 15.07 18.55 -9.26
C TYR A 228 14.38 18.52 -10.62
N PHE A 229 14.82 17.65 -11.52
CA PHE A 229 14.17 17.45 -12.82
C PHE A 229 12.71 17.02 -12.66
N PHE A 230 12.44 15.98 -11.86
CA PHE A 230 11.07 15.50 -11.64
C PHE A 230 10.19 16.51 -10.89
N LEU A 231 10.73 17.26 -9.93
CA LEU A 231 9.99 18.32 -9.25
C LEU A 231 9.66 19.49 -10.20
N SER A 232 10.56 19.80 -11.12
CA SER A 232 10.31 20.82 -12.15
C SER A 232 9.24 20.36 -13.14
N LEU A 233 9.29 19.08 -13.53
CA LEU A 233 8.27 18.46 -14.39
C LEU A 233 6.90 18.45 -13.69
N ASP A 234 6.85 18.13 -12.39
CA ASP A 234 5.63 18.19 -11.58
C ASP A 234 5.02 19.60 -11.55
N ARG A 235 5.86 20.62 -11.31
CA ARG A 235 5.41 22.04 -11.34
C ARG A 235 4.86 22.43 -12.70
N PHE A 236 5.59 22.08 -13.77
CA PHE A 236 5.15 22.35 -15.14
C PHE A 236 3.80 21.68 -15.42
N TRP A 237 3.67 20.41 -15.06
CA TRP A 237 2.44 19.65 -15.28
C TRP A 237 1.24 20.26 -14.52
N ARG A 238 1.44 20.67 -13.28
CA ARG A 238 0.39 21.33 -12.48
C ARG A 238 -0.10 22.62 -13.13
N LEU A 239 0.80 23.41 -13.73
CA LEU A 239 0.43 24.61 -14.48
C LEU A 239 -0.38 24.26 -15.72
N MET A 240 -0.02 23.18 -16.41
CA MET A 240 -0.67 22.75 -17.65
C MET A 240 -1.98 22.01 -17.40
N GLU A 241 -2.19 21.46 -16.20
CA GLU A 241 -3.39 20.62 -15.87
C GLU A 241 -4.72 21.33 -16.19
N GLY A 242 -4.81 22.62 -15.91
CA GLY A 242 -6.00 23.43 -16.20
C GLY A 242 -6.24 23.72 -17.69
N TRP A 243 -5.21 23.51 -18.55
CA TRP A 243 -5.29 23.79 -19.99
C TRP A 243 -5.59 22.54 -20.81
N ILE A 244 -5.63 21.36 -20.17
CA ILE A 244 -5.88 20.09 -20.87
C ILE A 244 -7.34 20.09 -21.35
N PRO A 245 -7.58 19.94 -22.67
CA PRO A 245 -8.94 19.85 -23.20
C PRO A 245 -9.69 18.67 -22.59
N HIS A 246 -10.95 18.89 -22.18
CA HIS A 246 -11.81 17.87 -21.59
C HIS A 246 -11.92 16.60 -22.43
N GLY A 247 -11.88 16.75 -23.77
CA GLY A 247 -11.91 15.59 -24.69
C GLY A 247 -10.68 14.69 -24.58
N ILE A 248 -9.49 15.27 -24.37
CA ILE A 248 -8.24 14.51 -24.18
C ILE A 248 -8.29 13.76 -22.84
N ARG A 249 -8.67 14.44 -21.76
CA ARG A 249 -8.80 13.82 -20.43
C ARG A 249 -9.81 12.68 -20.45
N ARG A 250 -11.00 12.89 -21.05
CA ARG A 250 -12.01 11.84 -21.18
C ARG A 250 -11.52 10.64 -21.97
N ARG A 251 -10.74 10.85 -23.06
CA ARG A 251 -10.14 9.78 -23.84
C ARG A 251 -9.09 9.01 -23.02
N ALA A 252 -8.27 9.71 -22.25
CA ALA A 252 -7.27 9.10 -21.37
C ALA A 252 -7.92 8.26 -20.26
N LEU A 253 -8.96 8.78 -19.62
CA LEU A 253 -9.75 8.06 -18.61
C LEU A 253 -10.35 6.78 -19.18
N LYS A 254 -11.02 6.85 -20.35
CA LYS A 254 -11.58 5.65 -21.01
C LYS A 254 -10.51 4.62 -21.36
N LYS A 255 -9.31 5.07 -21.75
CA LYS A 255 -8.21 4.15 -22.06
C LYS A 255 -7.65 3.49 -20.79
N ALA A 256 -7.57 4.22 -19.68
CA ALA A 256 -7.16 3.69 -18.39
C ALA A 256 -8.20 2.68 -17.85
N GLU A 257 -9.48 3.05 -17.89
CA GLU A 257 -10.61 2.20 -17.54
C GLU A 257 -10.59 0.88 -18.32
N ALA A 258 -10.58 0.94 -19.63
CA ALA A 258 -10.52 -0.26 -20.49
C ALA A 258 -9.27 -1.11 -20.23
N TRP A 259 -8.14 -0.48 -19.86
CA TRP A 259 -6.90 -1.19 -19.59
C TRP A 259 -6.99 -2.05 -18.35
N PHE A 260 -7.51 -1.53 -17.23
CA PHE A 260 -7.55 -2.29 -15.97
C PHE A 260 -8.77 -3.22 -15.90
N THR A 261 -9.93 -2.82 -16.43
CA THR A 261 -11.12 -3.68 -16.45
C THR A 261 -10.91 -4.95 -17.25
N ALA A 262 -10.17 -4.89 -18.37
CA ALA A 262 -9.79 -6.07 -19.16
C ALA A 262 -8.86 -7.06 -18.40
N ARG A 263 -8.35 -6.69 -17.23
CA ARG A 263 -7.43 -7.48 -16.39
C ARG A 263 -8.02 -7.91 -15.06
N ILE A 264 -9.21 -7.45 -14.75
CA ILE A 264 -9.97 -7.95 -13.60
C ILE A 264 -10.39 -9.38 -13.90
N ASN A 265 -10.10 -10.29 -13.00
CA ASN A 265 -10.57 -11.66 -13.06
C ASN A 265 -11.23 -12.06 -11.71
N GLY A 266 -12.04 -13.11 -11.74
CA GLY A 266 -12.82 -13.53 -10.58
C GLY A 266 -12.00 -14.24 -9.49
N GLU A 267 -10.74 -14.60 -9.75
CA GLU A 267 -9.89 -15.33 -8.81
C GLU A 267 -8.95 -14.39 -8.06
N ASP A 268 -8.16 -13.61 -8.79
CA ASP A 268 -7.08 -12.78 -8.27
C ASP A 268 -7.44 -11.29 -8.23
N GLY A 269 -8.67 -10.92 -8.59
CA GLY A 269 -9.07 -9.53 -8.73
C GLY A 269 -8.23 -8.81 -9.80
N LEU A 270 -7.21 -8.08 -9.40
CA LEU A 270 -6.27 -7.43 -10.31
C LEU A 270 -4.84 -7.90 -9.97
N ASN A 271 -4.41 -9.04 -10.57
CA ASN A 271 -3.09 -9.68 -10.42
C ASN A 271 -2.73 -10.09 -8.98
N GLY A 272 -3.69 -10.30 -8.08
CA GLY A 272 -3.42 -10.65 -6.68
C GLY A 272 -2.65 -9.60 -5.88
N ILE A 273 -2.57 -8.36 -6.37
CA ILE A 273 -1.80 -7.28 -5.73
C ILE A 273 -2.76 -6.38 -4.96
N PHE A 274 -2.70 -6.42 -3.62
CA PHE A 274 -3.63 -5.69 -2.75
C PHE A 274 -3.81 -4.21 -3.13
N PRO A 275 -2.75 -3.36 -3.25
CA PRO A 275 -2.94 -1.97 -3.63
C PRO A 275 -3.57 -1.77 -5.01
N ALA A 276 -3.31 -2.68 -5.95
CA ALA A 276 -3.91 -2.62 -7.28
C ALA A 276 -5.42 -2.89 -7.22
N MET A 277 -5.82 -3.90 -6.42
CA MET A 277 -7.23 -4.26 -6.23
C MET A 277 -8.00 -3.15 -5.52
N VAL A 278 -7.43 -2.54 -4.46
CA VAL A 278 -8.03 -1.40 -3.76
C VAL A 278 -8.20 -0.23 -4.71
N ASN A 279 -7.14 0.20 -5.39
CA ASN A 279 -7.21 1.31 -6.34
C ASN A 279 -8.23 1.05 -7.47
N ALA A 280 -8.32 -0.20 -7.95
CA ALA A 280 -9.31 -0.56 -8.98
C ALA A 280 -10.74 -0.52 -8.44
N HIS A 281 -10.97 -1.02 -7.23
CA HIS A 281 -12.28 -1.03 -6.59
C HIS A 281 -12.79 0.39 -6.33
N GLU A 282 -11.93 1.27 -5.80
CA GLU A 282 -12.22 2.70 -5.59
C GLU A 282 -12.42 3.45 -6.92
N ALA A 283 -11.61 3.14 -7.95
CA ALA A 283 -11.75 3.76 -9.27
C ALA A 283 -13.05 3.34 -9.96
N LEU A 284 -13.51 2.10 -9.83
CA LEU A 284 -14.80 1.64 -10.36
C LEU A 284 -15.96 2.41 -9.70
N GLU A 285 -15.90 2.60 -8.38
CA GLU A 285 -16.91 3.41 -7.68
C GLU A 285 -16.92 4.85 -8.18
N LEU A 286 -15.76 5.49 -8.28
CA LEU A 286 -15.60 6.85 -8.76
C LEU A 286 -16.09 7.03 -10.21
N LEU A 287 -15.96 6.00 -11.05
CA LEU A 287 -16.46 5.98 -12.43
C LEU A 287 -17.95 5.69 -12.52
N GLY A 288 -18.64 5.44 -11.40
CA GLY A 288 -20.08 5.25 -11.33
C GLY A 288 -20.55 3.82 -11.55
N TYR A 289 -19.69 2.82 -11.44
CA TYR A 289 -20.10 1.41 -11.47
C TYR A 289 -20.90 1.08 -10.21
N PRO A 290 -22.13 0.56 -10.33
CA PRO A 290 -22.95 0.23 -9.16
C PRO A 290 -22.36 -0.97 -8.38
N PRO A 291 -22.71 -1.12 -7.08
CA PRO A 291 -22.16 -2.19 -6.23
C PRO A 291 -22.39 -3.61 -6.76
N ASP A 292 -23.47 -3.84 -7.48
CA ASP A 292 -23.87 -5.12 -8.06
C ASP A 292 -23.22 -5.39 -9.45
N HIS A 293 -22.44 -4.46 -9.98
CA HIS A 293 -21.71 -4.65 -11.23
C HIS A 293 -20.64 -5.74 -11.10
N ASP A 294 -20.46 -6.57 -12.10
CA ASP A 294 -19.54 -7.72 -12.08
C ASP A 294 -18.11 -7.35 -11.65
N TYR A 295 -17.56 -6.27 -12.17
CA TYR A 295 -16.22 -5.82 -11.80
C TYR A 295 -16.12 -5.43 -10.31
N ARG A 296 -17.14 -4.75 -9.77
CA ARG A 296 -17.20 -4.39 -8.36
C ARG A 296 -17.29 -5.64 -7.48
N ARG A 297 -18.13 -6.60 -7.85
CA ARG A 297 -18.25 -7.88 -7.13
C ARG A 297 -16.95 -8.69 -7.16
N GLN A 298 -16.30 -8.78 -8.33
CA GLN A 298 -15.05 -9.53 -8.49
C GLN A 298 -13.90 -8.93 -7.67
N THR A 299 -13.70 -7.61 -7.75
CA THR A 299 -12.65 -6.94 -6.96
C THR A 299 -12.92 -7.00 -5.46
N GLY A 300 -14.15 -6.80 -5.03
CA GLY A 300 -14.54 -6.91 -3.62
C GLY A 300 -14.40 -8.35 -3.08
N ALA A 301 -14.77 -9.37 -3.87
CA ALA A 301 -14.60 -10.77 -3.49
C ALA A 301 -13.11 -11.16 -3.38
N ALA A 302 -12.28 -10.71 -4.33
CA ALA A 302 -10.84 -10.96 -4.29
C ALA A 302 -10.17 -10.30 -3.08
N LEU A 303 -10.54 -9.06 -2.75
CA LEU A 303 -10.06 -8.38 -1.54
C LEU A 303 -10.45 -9.13 -0.26
N ARG A 304 -11.67 -9.67 -0.22
CA ARG A 304 -12.16 -10.45 0.93
C ARG A 304 -11.43 -11.78 1.11
N LYS A 305 -10.97 -12.42 0.03
CA LYS A 305 -10.16 -13.65 0.07
C LYS A 305 -8.79 -13.45 0.74
N LEU A 306 -8.29 -12.23 0.83
CA LEU A 306 -7.01 -11.92 1.49
C LEU A 306 -7.15 -11.83 3.03
N VAL A 307 -8.36 -11.84 3.54
CA VAL A 307 -8.64 -11.82 4.99
C VAL A 307 -8.67 -13.26 5.49
N VAL A 308 -7.75 -13.59 6.42
CA VAL A 308 -7.58 -14.94 7.00
C VAL A 308 -7.92 -14.92 8.49
#